data_83d053cb64aeb904e97d653b039b53e8
#
_entry.id   83d053cb64aeb904e97d653b039b53e8
#
_cell.length_a   1.000
_cell.length_b   1.000
_cell.length_c   1.000
_cell.angle_alpha   90.00
_cell.angle_beta   90.00
_cell.angle_gamma   90.00
#
_symmetry.space_group_name_H-M   'P 1'
#
loop_
_entity.id
_entity.type
_entity.pdbx_description
1 polymer ?
#
loop_
_entity_poly.entity_id
_entity_poly.type
_entity_poly.pdbx_seq_one_letter_code
_entity_poly.pdbx_strand_id
1 'polypeptide(L)'
;DGCGLLLRKPDAFLRLAAAEAGIKLSGHYGVGMVFLNRDPALAAAARADLRAELAQEGLTVAGWRVVPINPDACGEESRKTLPHIEQVFVNPPADMLPEAMERHLFVARRRANQRIRARDPVYYVLSLSGRVIDYKGLVMPASLPEFYPDLDDERLESSICLFHQRFSTNTLPQWWLAQPFRYLAHNGEINTIRGNRNWAEARSYTFSSPLLPDMAKIRPLVNMTGSDSSSLDNMLEVLVMGGMDIFRAMRLLIPPAWQNIEHMDPDLRAFYEYNSMHIEPWDGPAGIVLTDGRYAGCVLDRNGLRPARYVITEDRHLTIASEIGVHDYAPEQVIAKGRMKPGEMLAVDVETGRLLTPADIDHDLKSRHPYRRWLRGH
;
A
#
# COMPACT_ATOMS: atom_id res chain seq x y z
N ASP A 1 -1.43 17.35 12.22
CA ASP A 1 -0.62 16.60 11.28
C ASP A 1 -0.97 15.12 11.35
N GLY A 2 -0.73 14.40 10.26
CA GLY A 2 -0.91 12.97 10.19
C GLY A 2 0.35 12.29 9.66
N CYS A 3 0.66 11.11 10.16
CA CYS A 3 1.82 10.35 9.72
C CYS A 3 1.58 8.85 9.87
N GLY A 4 2.48 8.05 9.36
CA GLY A 4 2.40 6.61 9.52
C GLY A 4 3.57 5.85 8.93
N LEU A 5 3.57 4.56 9.24
CA LEU A 5 4.53 3.56 8.79
C LEU A 5 3.80 2.36 8.20
N LEU A 6 4.13 1.98 6.98
CA LEU A 6 3.74 0.70 6.39
C LEU A 6 4.96 -0.23 6.45
N LEU A 7 4.82 -1.31 7.19
CA LEU A 7 5.90 -2.25 7.47
C LEU A 7 5.67 -3.57 6.74
N ARG A 8 6.74 -4.21 6.26
CA ARG A 8 6.68 -5.65 6.05
C ARG A 8 6.31 -6.29 7.39
N LYS A 9 5.36 -7.21 7.37
CA LYS A 9 4.81 -7.83 8.58
C LYS A 9 5.93 -8.29 9.54
N PRO A 10 6.03 -7.69 10.75
CA PRO A 10 6.99 -8.09 11.76
C PRO A 10 6.52 -9.39 12.44
N ASP A 11 6.75 -10.53 11.79
CA ASP A 11 6.13 -11.81 12.13
C ASP A 11 6.45 -12.27 13.56
N ALA A 12 7.72 -12.18 13.98
CA ALA A 12 8.13 -12.58 15.32
C ALA A 12 7.40 -11.77 16.41
N PHE A 13 7.34 -10.45 16.27
CA PHE A 13 6.62 -9.57 17.18
C PHE A 13 5.12 -9.87 17.22
N LEU A 14 4.49 -10.01 16.05
CA LEU A 14 3.04 -10.24 15.98
C LEU A 14 2.63 -11.61 16.54
N ARG A 15 3.45 -12.64 16.37
CA ARG A 15 3.22 -13.95 17.00
C ARG A 15 3.28 -13.88 18.51
N LEU A 16 4.22 -13.13 19.07
CA LEU A 16 4.32 -12.91 20.50
C LEU A 16 3.12 -12.12 21.03
N ALA A 17 2.78 -11.01 20.38
CA ALA A 17 1.63 -10.18 20.74
C ALA A 17 0.31 -10.96 20.67
N ALA A 18 0.12 -11.81 19.65
CA ALA A 18 -1.03 -12.70 19.54
C ALA A 18 -1.05 -13.74 20.67
N ALA A 19 0.08 -14.37 20.97
CA ALA A 19 0.19 -15.34 22.08
C ALA A 19 -0.12 -14.73 23.43
N GLU A 20 0.40 -13.53 23.71
CA GLU A 20 0.10 -12.76 24.93
C GLU A 20 -1.40 -12.43 25.05
N ALA A 21 -2.09 -12.23 23.93
CA ALA A 21 -3.54 -12.04 23.86
C ALA A 21 -4.35 -13.35 23.84
N GLY A 22 -3.70 -14.51 23.95
CA GLY A 22 -4.35 -15.83 23.91
C GLY A 22 -4.85 -16.25 22.53
N ILE A 23 -4.33 -15.63 21.45
CA ILE A 23 -4.73 -15.88 20.06
C ILE A 23 -3.81 -16.95 19.45
N LYS A 24 -4.42 -17.99 18.88
CA LYS A 24 -3.71 -19.08 18.20
C LYS A 24 -3.64 -18.82 16.71
N LEU A 25 -2.42 -18.75 16.19
CA LEU A 25 -2.14 -18.49 14.78
C LEU A 25 -1.74 -19.75 14.01
N SER A 26 -2.17 -19.82 12.74
CA SER A 26 -1.72 -20.82 11.77
C SER A 26 -0.26 -20.56 11.34
N GLY A 27 0.31 -21.47 10.55
CA GLY A 27 1.65 -21.32 9.99
C GLY A 27 1.83 -20.05 9.17
N HIS A 28 0.83 -19.70 8.36
CA HIS A 28 0.66 -18.36 7.81
C HIS A 28 -0.69 -17.80 8.25
N TYR A 29 -0.80 -16.51 8.36
CA TYR A 29 -1.97 -15.81 8.87
C TYR A 29 -2.03 -14.39 8.32
N GLY A 30 -3.22 -13.82 8.32
CA GLY A 30 -3.44 -12.39 8.07
C GLY A 30 -3.53 -11.62 9.38
N VAL A 31 -3.12 -10.37 9.34
CA VAL A 31 -3.31 -9.39 10.41
C VAL A 31 -3.86 -8.11 9.85
N GLY A 32 -4.86 -7.53 10.51
CA GLY A 32 -5.44 -6.24 10.16
C GLY A 32 -5.27 -5.23 11.28
N MET A 33 -4.97 -3.99 10.91
CA MET A 33 -5.08 -2.83 11.80
C MET A 33 -6.41 -2.15 11.50
N VAL A 34 -7.26 -1.97 12.51
CA VAL A 34 -8.65 -1.54 12.34
C VAL A 34 -8.96 -0.36 13.25
N PHE A 35 -9.49 0.71 12.65
CA PHE A 35 -10.13 1.80 13.38
C PHE A 35 -11.61 1.45 13.60
N LEU A 36 -12.03 1.45 14.85
CA LEU A 36 -13.39 1.18 15.29
C LEU A 36 -13.99 2.41 15.95
N ASN A 37 -15.32 2.48 15.99
CA ASN A 37 -16.01 3.51 16.71
C ASN A 37 -15.78 3.34 18.23
N ARG A 38 -15.76 4.43 18.97
CA ARG A 38 -15.72 4.41 20.45
C ARG A 38 -17.04 3.94 21.06
N ASP A 39 -18.15 4.05 20.34
CA ASP A 39 -19.41 3.43 20.75
C ASP A 39 -19.27 1.92 20.73
N PRO A 40 -19.42 1.24 21.87
CA PRO A 40 -19.23 -0.22 21.97
C PRO A 40 -20.18 -1.02 21.08
N ALA A 41 -21.39 -0.53 20.86
CA ALA A 41 -22.40 -1.20 20.03
C ALA A 41 -22.00 -1.15 18.54
N LEU A 42 -21.55 0.02 18.06
CA LEU A 42 -21.04 0.18 16.70
C LEU A 42 -19.77 -0.64 16.49
N ALA A 43 -18.84 -0.62 17.43
CA ALA A 43 -17.62 -1.43 17.36
C ALA A 43 -17.91 -2.92 17.31
N ALA A 44 -18.82 -3.41 18.15
CA ALA A 44 -19.23 -4.81 18.17
C ALA A 44 -19.90 -5.23 16.85
N ALA A 45 -20.78 -4.39 16.30
CA ALA A 45 -21.42 -4.62 15.01
C ALA A 45 -20.39 -4.67 13.85
N ALA A 46 -19.41 -3.77 13.86
CA ALA A 46 -18.34 -3.75 12.86
C ALA A 46 -17.47 -5.01 12.92
N ARG A 47 -17.09 -5.48 14.12
CA ARG A 47 -16.35 -6.75 14.29
C ARG A 47 -17.17 -7.95 13.78
N ALA A 48 -18.46 -7.98 14.09
CA ALA A 48 -19.35 -9.06 13.63
C ALA A 48 -19.47 -9.10 12.11
N ASP A 49 -19.64 -7.95 11.47
CA ASP A 49 -19.74 -7.86 10.02
C ASP A 49 -18.43 -8.21 9.32
N LEU A 50 -17.30 -7.73 9.82
CA LEU A 50 -15.99 -8.11 9.26
C LEU A 50 -15.76 -9.62 9.39
N ARG A 51 -16.10 -10.20 10.54
CA ARG A 51 -16.02 -11.66 10.75
C ARG A 51 -16.90 -12.41 9.75
N ALA A 52 -18.12 -11.94 9.51
CA ALA A 52 -19.05 -12.57 8.57
C ALA A 52 -18.51 -12.53 7.12
N GLU A 53 -17.94 -11.40 6.70
CA GLU A 53 -17.36 -11.26 5.37
C GLU A 53 -16.10 -12.13 5.21
N LEU A 54 -15.24 -12.21 6.22
CA LEU A 54 -14.09 -13.12 6.23
C LEU A 54 -14.53 -14.60 6.14
N ALA A 55 -15.58 -14.97 6.87
CA ALA A 55 -16.12 -16.34 6.84
C ALA A 55 -16.66 -16.71 5.44
N GLN A 56 -17.28 -15.78 4.73
CA GLN A 56 -17.73 -16.00 3.35
C GLN A 56 -16.57 -16.28 2.39
N GLU A 57 -15.38 -15.79 2.70
CA GLU A 57 -14.15 -16.06 1.95
C GLU A 57 -13.39 -17.29 2.47
N GLY A 58 -13.96 -18.06 3.37
CA GLY A 58 -13.36 -19.27 3.94
C GLY A 58 -12.30 -18.98 5.01
N LEU A 59 -12.25 -17.77 5.53
CA LEU A 59 -11.27 -17.32 6.51
C LEU A 59 -11.89 -17.28 7.92
N THR A 60 -11.07 -17.56 8.93
CA THR A 60 -11.51 -17.60 10.33
C THR A 60 -10.81 -16.50 11.13
N VAL A 61 -11.56 -15.67 11.84
CA VAL A 61 -11.01 -14.74 12.82
C VAL A 61 -10.45 -15.52 14.01
N ALA A 62 -9.14 -15.48 14.18
CA ALA A 62 -8.45 -16.13 15.30
C ALA A 62 -8.63 -15.35 16.61
N GLY A 63 -8.72 -14.03 16.53
CA GLY A 63 -8.95 -13.16 17.66
C GLY A 63 -8.71 -11.69 17.36
N TRP A 64 -9.00 -10.88 18.36
CA TRP A 64 -8.80 -9.43 18.36
C TRP A 64 -7.87 -9.03 19.49
N ARG A 65 -6.94 -8.14 19.20
CA ARG A 65 -6.04 -7.53 20.18
C ARG A 65 -6.28 -6.03 20.22
N VAL A 66 -6.55 -5.47 21.37
CA VAL A 66 -6.54 -4.01 21.55
C VAL A 66 -5.12 -3.53 21.39
N VAL A 67 -4.90 -2.60 20.46
CA VAL A 67 -3.56 -2.04 20.24
C VAL A 67 -3.24 -1.06 21.36
N PRO A 68 -2.11 -1.21 22.06
CA PRO A 68 -1.68 -0.23 23.05
C PRO A 68 -1.47 1.14 22.40
N ILE A 69 -2.09 2.16 22.97
CA ILE A 69 -1.92 3.54 22.54
C ILE A 69 -1.75 4.47 23.73
N ASN A 70 -1.01 5.56 23.53
CA ASN A 70 -0.95 6.69 24.44
C ASN A 70 -1.71 7.88 23.85
N PRO A 71 -2.96 8.15 24.26
CA PRO A 71 -3.74 9.27 23.73
C PRO A 71 -3.12 10.65 23.98
N ASP A 72 -2.27 10.76 25.00
CA ASP A 72 -1.63 12.04 25.36
C ASP A 72 -0.54 12.47 24.34
N ALA A 73 -0.07 11.53 23.54
CA ALA A 73 0.88 11.79 22.44
C ALA A 73 0.22 12.47 21.22
N CYS A 74 -1.11 12.53 21.14
CA CYS A 74 -1.79 13.27 20.08
C CYS A 74 -2.32 14.63 20.55
N GLY A 75 -2.40 15.58 19.64
CA GLY A 75 -2.94 16.91 19.91
C GLY A 75 -4.42 16.88 20.31
N GLU A 76 -4.89 17.92 20.97
CA GLU A 76 -6.24 18.02 21.50
C GLU A 76 -7.33 17.80 20.42
N GLU A 77 -7.18 18.41 19.24
CA GLU A 77 -8.13 18.27 18.14
C GLU A 77 -8.15 16.83 17.58
N SER A 78 -6.99 16.21 17.43
CA SER A 78 -6.89 14.82 16.97
C SER A 78 -7.54 13.86 17.96
N ARG A 79 -7.41 14.13 19.24
CA ARG A 79 -7.97 13.32 20.34
C ARG A 79 -9.51 13.30 20.32
N LYS A 80 -10.16 14.38 19.87
CA LYS A 80 -11.63 14.44 19.76
C LYS A 80 -12.17 13.37 18.80
N THR A 81 -11.42 13.07 17.75
CA THR A 81 -11.79 12.09 16.70
C THR A 81 -11.01 10.79 16.77
N LEU A 82 -10.24 10.57 17.84
CA LEU A 82 -9.45 9.36 18.05
C LEU A 82 -10.34 8.11 17.98
N PRO A 83 -10.11 7.16 17.07
CA PRO A 83 -10.85 5.91 17.05
C PRO A 83 -10.41 4.94 18.14
N HIS A 84 -11.20 3.91 18.40
CA HIS A 84 -10.72 2.72 19.09
C HIS A 84 -9.92 1.85 18.12
N ILE A 85 -8.72 1.42 18.51
CA ILE A 85 -7.76 0.76 17.59
C ILE A 85 -7.55 -0.68 18.02
N GLU A 86 -7.84 -1.62 17.11
CA GLU A 86 -7.61 -3.04 17.34
C GLU A 86 -6.89 -3.70 16.16
N GLN A 87 -6.22 -4.81 16.47
CA GLN A 87 -5.70 -5.76 15.48
C GLN A 87 -6.61 -6.97 15.41
N VAL A 88 -7.00 -7.35 14.19
CA VAL A 88 -7.67 -8.61 13.90
C VAL A 88 -6.67 -9.61 13.33
N PHE A 89 -6.64 -10.80 13.89
CA PHE A 89 -5.83 -11.91 13.38
C PHE A 89 -6.73 -12.93 12.70
N VAL A 90 -6.31 -13.38 11.51
CA VAL A 90 -7.13 -14.22 10.63
C VAL A 90 -6.32 -15.44 10.20
N ASN A 91 -6.91 -16.63 10.39
CA ASN A 91 -6.32 -17.87 9.94
C ASN A 91 -6.99 -18.37 8.65
N PRO A 92 -6.22 -18.75 7.63
CA PRO A 92 -6.75 -19.42 6.45
C PRO A 92 -6.98 -20.91 6.72
N PRO A 93 -7.74 -21.61 5.87
CA PRO A 93 -7.73 -23.06 5.80
C PRO A 93 -6.33 -23.60 5.51
N ALA A 94 -6.06 -24.82 5.94
CA ALA A 94 -4.72 -25.42 5.83
C ALA A 94 -4.18 -25.55 4.39
N ASP A 95 -5.08 -25.70 3.41
CA ASP A 95 -4.78 -25.86 1.99
C ASP A 95 -4.72 -24.52 1.21
N MET A 96 -5.08 -23.41 1.85
CA MET A 96 -5.05 -22.10 1.19
C MET A 96 -3.63 -21.54 1.16
N LEU A 97 -3.12 -21.26 -0.04
CA LEU A 97 -1.81 -20.65 -0.23
C LEU A 97 -1.79 -19.17 0.20
N PRO A 98 -0.63 -18.62 0.59
CA PRO A 98 -0.51 -17.22 1.01
C PRO A 98 -1.05 -16.21 0.00
N GLU A 99 -0.82 -16.40 -1.31
CA GLU A 99 -1.31 -15.52 -2.37
C GLU A 99 -2.84 -15.56 -2.50
N ALA A 100 -3.43 -16.73 -2.32
CA ALA A 100 -4.89 -16.88 -2.29
C ALA A 100 -5.47 -16.19 -1.05
N MET A 101 -4.84 -16.36 0.11
CA MET A 101 -5.25 -15.68 1.34
C MET A 101 -5.26 -14.16 1.16
N GLU A 102 -4.23 -13.57 0.55
CA GLU A 102 -4.20 -12.12 0.27
C GLU A 102 -5.43 -11.67 -0.52
N ARG A 103 -5.81 -12.39 -1.58
CA ARG A 103 -7.00 -12.06 -2.39
C ARG A 103 -8.30 -12.20 -1.61
N HIS A 104 -8.44 -13.26 -0.83
CA HIS A 104 -9.63 -13.47 0.01
C HIS A 104 -9.75 -12.40 1.11
N LEU A 105 -8.65 -12.03 1.74
CA LEU A 105 -8.60 -10.90 2.70
C LEU A 105 -9.01 -9.57 2.03
N PHE A 106 -8.52 -9.31 0.82
CA PHE A 106 -8.88 -8.13 0.04
C PHE A 106 -10.38 -8.07 -0.28
N VAL A 107 -10.96 -9.14 -0.77
CA VAL A 107 -12.39 -9.21 -1.10
C VAL A 107 -13.24 -9.01 0.15
N ALA A 108 -12.94 -9.73 1.23
CA ALA A 108 -13.67 -9.61 2.51
C ALA A 108 -13.61 -8.17 3.05
N ARG A 109 -12.43 -7.55 3.05
CA ARG A 109 -12.25 -6.17 3.50
C ARG A 109 -13.05 -5.18 2.66
N ARG A 110 -13.03 -5.32 1.33
CA ARG A 110 -13.79 -4.44 0.43
C ARG A 110 -15.28 -4.52 0.69
N ARG A 111 -15.83 -5.71 0.84
CA ARG A 111 -17.26 -5.92 1.15
C ARG A 111 -17.62 -5.38 2.53
N ALA A 112 -16.82 -5.69 3.54
CA ALA A 112 -17.01 -5.17 4.90
C ALA A 112 -16.97 -3.64 4.92
N ASN A 113 -16.03 -3.02 4.22
CA ASN A 113 -15.92 -1.57 4.14
C ASN A 113 -17.18 -0.92 3.53
N GLN A 114 -17.69 -1.45 2.42
CA GLN A 114 -18.92 -0.95 1.79
C GLN A 114 -20.10 -1.01 2.76
N ARG A 115 -20.27 -2.13 3.42
CA ARG A 115 -21.39 -2.40 4.31
C ARG A 115 -21.32 -1.58 5.60
N ILE A 116 -20.15 -1.51 6.22
CA ILE A 116 -20.00 -0.90 7.54
C ILE A 116 -19.93 0.63 7.44
N ARG A 117 -19.15 1.18 6.52
CA ARG A 117 -18.99 2.63 6.42
C ARG A 117 -20.25 3.40 6.04
N ALA A 118 -21.23 2.74 5.45
CA ALA A 118 -22.53 3.34 5.18
C ALA A 118 -23.27 3.79 6.48
N ARG A 119 -23.00 3.12 7.59
CA ARG A 119 -23.61 3.41 8.90
C ARG A 119 -22.64 3.93 9.95
N ASP A 120 -21.35 3.65 9.79
CA ASP A 120 -20.27 4.02 10.72
C ASP A 120 -19.06 4.53 9.95
N PRO A 121 -18.95 5.86 9.73
CA PRO A 121 -17.85 6.45 8.98
C PRO A 121 -16.50 6.41 9.71
N VAL A 122 -16.47 6.11 11.00
CA VAL A 122 -15.23 5.95 11.79
C VAL A 122 -14.53 4.64 11.43
N TYR A 123 -15.29 3.60 11.12
CA TYR A 123 -14.73 2.31 10.73
C TYR A 123 -13.81 2.45 9.53
N TYR A 124 -12.60 1.92 9.67
CA TYR A 124 -11.64 1.82 8.58
C TYR A 124 -10.60 0.72 8.85
N VAL A 125 -10.33 -0.09 7.85
CA VAL A 125 -9.24 -1.08 7.88
C VAL A 125 -8.01 -0.48 7.22
N LEU A 126 -6.99 -0.17 8.02
CA LEU A 126 -5.74 0.42 7.53
C LEU A 126 -5.00 -0.55 6.62
N SER A 127 -4.88 -1.78 7.09
CA SER A 127 -4.31 -2.92 6.39
C SER A 127 -4.99 -4.20 6.86
N LEU A 128 -5.05 -5.20 6.00
CA LEU A 128 -5.47 -6.56 6.32
C LEU A 128 -4.74 -7.50 5.35
N SER A 129 -3.65 -8.08 5.82
CA SER A 129 -2.67 -8.73 4.94
C SER A 129 -1.85 -9.78 5.68
N GLY A 130 -1.37 -10.78 4.95
CA GLY A 130 -0.32 -11.68 5.42
C GLY A 130 1.10 -11.15 5.20
N ARG A 131 1.26 -9.97 4.60
CA ARG A 131 2.54 -9.43 4.12
C ARG A 131 2.96 -8.12 4.77
N VAL A 132 2.01 -7.24 5.06
CA VAL A 132 2.25 -5.88 5.55
C VAL A 132 1.34 -5.52 6.72
N ILE A 133 1.74 -4.51 7.48
CA ILE A 133 0.91 -3.88 8.53
C ILE A 133 1.14 -2.37 8.53
N ASP A 134 0.08 -1.60 8.74
CA ASP A 134 0.08 -0.14 8.73
C ASP A 134 -0.19 0.41 10.15
N TYR A 135 0.73 1.27 10.63
CA TYR A 135 0.59 2.05 11.87
C TYR A 135 0.52 3.52 11.50
N LYS A 136 -0.63 4.15 11.65
CA LYS A 136 -0.82 5.56 11.27
C LYS A 136 -1.87 6.27 12.10
N GLY A 137 -1.88 7.59 11.99
CA GLY A 137 -2.89 8.41 12.65
C GLY A 137 -2.66 9.90 12.50
N LEU A 138 -3.53 10.68 13.15
CA LEU A 138 -3.39 12.13 13.27
C LEU A 138 -2.46 12.47 14.45
N VAL A 139 -1.20 12.14 14.27
CA VAL A 139 -0.12 12.28 15.27
C VAL A 139 1.06 12.97 14.60
N MET A 140 1.83 13.70 15.37
CA MET A 140 3.11 14.24 14.90
C MET A 140 4.10 13.10 14.65
N PRO A 141 4.94 13.17 13.60
CA PRO A 141 5.90 12.09 13.29
C PRO A 141 6.79 11.72 14.47
N ALA A 142 7.31 12.71 15.19
CA ALA A 142 8.17 12.48 16.35
C ALA A 142 7.45 11.78 17.53
N SER A 143 6.14 11.91 17.60
CA SER A 143 5.31 11.30 18.66
C SER A 143 4.70 9.96 18.26
N LEU A 144 4.93 9.48 17.05
CA LEU A 144 4.31 8.22 16.59
C LEU A 144 4.70 6.99 17.43
N PRO A 145 5.98 6.80 17.82
CA PRO A 145 6.36 5.70 18.72
C PRO A 145 5.80 5.85 20.12
N GLU A 146 5.66 7.07 20.63
CA GLU A 146 5.02 7.34 21.90
C GLU A 146 3.52 7.04 21.85
N PHE A 147 2.86 7.35 20.74
CA PHE A 147 1.45 7.05 20.52
C PHE A 147 1.18 5.55 20.37
N TYR A 148 2.03 4.84 19.62
CA TYR A 148 2.00 3.39 19.44
C TYR A 148 3.19 2.72 20.13
N PRO A 149 3.10 2.33 21.41
CA PRO A 149 4.20 1.64 22.10
C PRO A 149 4.71 0.38 21.41
N ASP A 150 3.90 -0.27 20.57
CA ASP A 150 4.36 -1.37 19.72
C ASP A 150 5.58 -0.99 18.87
N LEU A 151 5.66 0.27 18.40
CA LEU A 151 6.75 0.74 17.54
C LEU A 151 8.06 0.99 18.30
N ASP A 152 8.00 1.09 19.64
CA ASP A 152 9.15 1.22 20.51
C ASP A 152 9.60 -0.12 21.12
N ASP A 153 8.92 -1.20 20.78
CA ASP A 153 9.26 -2.55 21.24
C ASP A 153 10.45 -3.09 20.43
N GLU A 154 11.56 -3.39 21.10
CA GLU A 154 12.79 -3.89 20.50
C GLU A 154 12.60 -5.21 19.71
N ARG A 155 11.51 -5.94 19.97
CA ARG A 155 11.17 -7.18 19.24
C ARG A 155 10.51 -6.93 17.90
N LEU A 156 10.07 -5.67 17.64
CA LEU A 156 9.46 -5.31 16.38
C LEU A 156 10.54 -5.01 15.34
N GLU A 157 10.81 -5.97 14.48
CA GLU A 157 11.76 -5.85 13.39
C GLU A 157 11.05 -5.99 12.03
N SER A 158 11.45 -5.16 11.08
CA SER A 158 10.94 -5.22 9.72
C SER A 158 12.02 -4.87 8.70
N SER A 159 12.08 -5.62 7.60
CA SER A 159 12.99 -5.34 6.50
C SER A 159 12.51 -4.26 5.53
N ILE A 160 11.27 -3.81 5.66
CA ILE A 160 10.69 -2.73 4.86
C ILE A 160 9.94 -1.78 5.78
N CYS A 161 10.24 -0.49 5.67
CA CYS A 161 9.51 0.57 6.32
C CYS A 161 9.23 1.69 5.31
N LEU A 162 7.99 1.81 4.85
CA LEU A 162 7.52 3.00 4.15
C LEU A 162 6.98 3.98 5.17
N PHE A 163 7.27 5.26 5.01
CA PHE A 163 6.79 6.30 5.92
C PHE A 163 6.37 7.56 5.18
N HIS A 164 5.47 8.30 5.80
CA HIS A 164 5.03 9.61 5.33
C HIS A 164 4.75 10.51 6.53
N GLN A 165 5.16 11.78 6.44
CA GLN A 165 5.09 12.70 7.57
C GLN A 165 3.84 13.59 7.58
N ARG A 166 3.01 13.53 6.54
CA ARG A 166 1.81 14.37 6.41
C ARG A 166 0.70 13.61 5.70
N PHE A 167 -0.50 14.16 5.76
CA PHE A 167 -1.62 13.73 4.92
C PHE A 167 -1.78 14.67 3.72
N SER A 168 -2.68 14.33 2.78
CA SER A 168 -2.93 15.15 1.60
C SER A 168 -3.47 16.55 1.97
N THR A 169 -2.89 17.58 1.36
CA THR A 169 -3.27 18.99 1.61
C THR A 169 -4.67 19.37 1.10
N ASN A 170 -5.24 18.58 0.19
CA ASN A 170 -6.49 18.85 -0.49
C ASN A 170 -7.71 18.20 0.19
N THR A 171 -7.54 17.61 1.37
CA THR A 171 -8.58 16.95 2.14
C THR A 171 -8.59 17.44 3.58
N LEU A 172 -9.77 17.44 4.21
CA LEU A 172 -9.85 17.66 5.65
C LEU A 172 -9.14 16.52 6.38
N PRO A 173 -8.37 16.84 7.43
CA PRO A 173 -7.67 15.83 8.21
C PRO A 173 -8.63 14.79 8.80
N GLN A 174 -8.36 13.53 8.48
CA GLN A 174 -9.08 12.39 9.03
C GLN A 174 -8.07 11.28 9.34
N TRP A 175 -8.31 10.51 10.40
CA TRP A 175 -7.41 9.44 10.83
C TRP A 175 -7.05 8.46 9.70
N TRP A 176 -8.02 8.06 8.90
CA TRP A 176 -7.82 7.10 7.82
C TRP A 176 -7.10 7.67 6.60
N LEU A 177 -7.06 9.00 6.45
CA LEU A 177 -6.39 9.68 5.33
C LEU A 177 -4.90 9.94 5.58
N ALA A 178 -4.39 9.70 6.79
CA ALA A 178 -2.95 9.69 7.01
C ALA A 178 -2.30 8.63 6.10
N GLN A 179 -1.12 8.96 5.58
CA GLN A 179 -0.33 8.04 4.77
C GLN A 179 0.73 7.35 5.63
N PRO A 180 1.24 6.17 5.20
CA PRO A 180 0.93 5.43 3.97
C PRO A 180 -0.46 4.84 3.91
N PHE A 181 -0.85 4.43 2.69
CA PHE A 181 -1.98 3.53 2.47
C PHE A 181 -1.50 2.07 2.42
N ARG A 182 -2.26 1.15 1.77
CA ARG A 182 -1.99 -0.29 1.84
C ARG A 182 -0.78 -0.73 1.02
N TYR A 183 -0.45 0.04 -0.03
CA TYR A 183 0.66 -0.25 -0.94
C TYR A 183 1.64 0.91 -1.08
N LEU A 184 1.20 2.14 -0.89
CA LEU A 184 2.01 3.30 -1.25
C LEU A 184 1.84 4.50 -0.30
N ALA A 185 2.85 5.36 -0.38
CA ALA A 185 2.77 6.75 0.06
C ALA A 185 3.14 7.67 -1.11
N HIS A 186 2.45 8.79 -1.23
CA HIS A 186 2.53 9.70 -2.34
C HIS A 186 2.81 11.13 -1.86
N ASN A 187 3.90 11.69 -2.33
CA ASN A 187 4.20 13.11 -2.19
C ASN A 187 3.96 13.79 -3.55
N GLY A 188 2.93 14.61 -3.64
CA GLY A 188 2.54 15.28 -4.85
C GLY A 188 1.03 15.41 -4.99
N GLU A 189 0.55 15.52 -6.22
CA GLU A 189 -0.85 15.68 -6.55
C GLU A 189 -1.17 15.07 -7.91
N ILE A 190 -2.18 14.20 -7.96
CA ILE A 190 -2.70 13.66 -9.23
C ILE A 190 -3.70 14.66 -9.82
N ASN A 191 -3.26 15.45 -10.78
CA ASN A 191 -4.08 16.51 -11.37
C ASN A 191 -5.26 15.96 -12.18
N THR A 192 -5.15 14.75 -12.71
CA THR A 192 -6.18 14.08 -13.51
C THR A 192 -7.16 13.25 -12.67
N ILE A 193 -7.10 13.34 -11.35
CA ILE A 193 -7.84 12.46 -10.42
C ILE A 193 -9.34 12.32 -10.71
N ARG A 194 -10.01 13.41 -11.09
CA ARG A 194 -11.45 13.36 -11.41
C ARG A 194 -11.72 12.46 -12.62
N GLY A 195 -10.92 12.61 -13.67
CA GLY A 195 -10.98 11.75 -14.86
C GLY A 195 -10.66 10.30 -14.53
N ASN A 196 -9.60 10.08 -13.74
CA ASN A 196 -9.19 8.74 -13.34
C ASN A 196 -10.28 8.01 -12.53
N ARG A 197 -10.94 8.69 -11.60
CA ARG A 197 -12.08 8.13 -10.85
C ARG A 197 -13.24 7.76 -11.75
N ASN A 198 -13.62 8.65 -12.68
CA ASN A 198 -14.71 8.41 -13.63
C ASN A 198 -14.38 7.21 -14.55
N TRP A 199 -13.15 7.10 -15.03
CA TRP A 199 -12.71 5.96 -15.81
C TRP A 199 -12.68 4.66 -14.99
N ALA A 200 -12.24 4.70 -13.74
CA ALA A 200 -12.26 3.53 -12.85
C ALA A 200 -13.70 3.04 -12.64
N GLU A 201 -14.66 3.95 -12.48
CA GLU A 201 -16.09 3.61 -12.37
C GLU A 201 -16.58 2.96 -13.66
N ALA A 202 -16.39 3.62 -14.81
CA ALA A 202 -16.84 3.12 -16.11
C ALA A 202 -16.25 1.74 -16.43
N ARG A 203 -14.94 1.55 -16.22
CA ARG A 203 -14.25 0.27 -16.49
C ARG A 203 -14.53 -0.81 -15.46
N SER A 204 -15.09 -0.49 -14.31
CA SER A 204 -15.40 -1.48 -13.28
C SER A 204 -16.35 -2.58 -13.78
N TYR A 205 -17.10 -2.31 -14.84
CA TYR A 205 -18.01 -3.26 -15.48
C TYR A 205 -17.36 -4.11 -16.58
N THR A 206 -16.19 -3.72 -17.05
CA THR A 206 -15.44 -4.40 -18.11
C THR A 206 -14.17 -5.09 -17.61
N PHE A 207 -13.66 -4.68 -16.47
CA PHE A 207 -12.52 -5.35 -15.85
C PHE A 207 -12.90 -6.76 -15.41
N SER A 208 -12.04 -7.71 -15.72
CA SER A 208 -12.19 -9.10 -15.33
C SER A 208 -10.83 -9.72 -15.02
N SER A 209 -10.81 -10.65 -14.09
CA SER A 209 -9.64 -11.47 -13.79
C SER A 209 -10.09 -12.84 -13.33
N PRO A 210 -9.42 -13.93 -13.77
CA PRO A 210 -9.67 -15.26 -13.22
C PRO A 210 -9.43 -15.36 -11.72
N LEU A 211 -8.56 -14.47 -11.18
CA LEU A 211 -8.23 -14.43 -9.76
C LEU A 211 -9.25 -13.64 -8.92
N LEU A 212 -10.04 -12.79 -9.57
CA LEU A 212 -11.14 -12.04 -8.98
C LEU A 212 -12.41 -12.25 -9.81
N PRO A 213 -13.02 -13.44 -9.75
CA PRO A 213 -14.10 -13.84 -10.67
C PRO A 213 -15.37 -13.01 -10.48
N ASP A 214 -15.57 -12.41 -9.32
CA ASP A 214 -16.73 -11.57 -9.02
C ASP A 214 -16.32 -10.13 -8.70
N MET A 215 -16.08 -9.35 -9.76
CA MET A 215 -15.70 -7.94 -9.66
C MET A 215 -16.78 -7.07 -9.00
N ALA A 216 -18.03 -7.51 -9.00
CA ALA A 216 -19.13 -6.78 -8.34
C ALA A 216 -18.92 -6.68 -6.82
N LYS A 217 -18.26 -7.68 -6.23
CA LYS A 217 -17.97 -7.69 -4.78
C LYS A 217 -17.00 -6.59 -4.33
N ILE A 218 -16.17 -6.08 -5.23
CA ILE A 218 -15.12 -5.11 -4.89
C ILE A 218 -15.38 -3.70 -5.40
N ARG A 219 -16.52 -3.46 -6.06
CA ARG A 219 -16.93 -2.11 -6.48
C ARG A 219 -17.30 -1.25 -5.27
N PRO A 220 -17.06 0.06 -5.31
CA PRO A 220 -16.28 0.79 -6.32
C PRO A 220 -14.80 0.41 -6.29
N LEU A 221 -14.12 0.44 -7.45
CA LEU A 221 -12.69 0.08 -7.52
C LEU A 221 -11.82 1.05 -6.75
N VAL A 222 -12.17 2.33 -6.78
CA VAL A 222 -11.49 3.41 -6.07
C VAL A 222 -12.48 4.20 -5.22
N ASN A 223 -11.99 4.83 -4.15
CA ASN A 223 -12.83 5.77 -3.41
C ASN A 223 -13.07 7.04 -4.22
N MET A 224 -14.28 7.61 -4.11
CA MET A 224 -14.69 8.79 -4.87
C MET A 224 -14.55 10.08 -4.06
N THR A 225 -14.29 10.00 -2.76
CA THR A 225 -14.34 11.14 -1.82
C THR A 225 -13.06 11.30 -0.99
N GLY A 226 -12.14 10.34 -1.02
CA GLY A 226 -10.88 10.42 -0.33
C GLY A 226 -9.84 11.28 -1.06
N SER A 227 -8.58 11.19 -0.62
CA SER A 227 -7.48 11.84 -1.31
C SER A 227 -7.19 11.18 -2.66
N ASP A 228 -6.50 11.90 -3.54
CA ASP A 228 -5.95 11.36 -4.79
C ASP A 228 -5.04 10.15 -4.54
N SER A 229 -4.18 10.27 -3.53
CA SER A 229 -3.27 9.20 -3.10
C SER A 229 -4.02 7.94 -2.67
N SER A 230 -5.12 8.08 -1.94
CA SER A 230 -5.95 6.94 -1.53
C SER A 230 -6.64 6.25 -2.70
N SER A 231 -7.08 7.02 -3.70
CA SER A 231 -7.65 6.46 -4.93
C SER A 231 -6.59 5.74 -5.77
N LEU A 232 -5.39 6.31 -5.87
CA LEU A 232 -4.26 5.68 -6.56
C LEU A 232 -3.88 4.34 -5.90
N ASP A 233 -3.79 4.32 -4.57
CA ASP A 233 -3.55 3.11 -3.79
C ASP A 233 -4.62 2.04 -4.04
N ASN A 234 -5.90 2.44 -4.06
CA ASN A 234 -6.99 1.52 -4.36
C ASN A 234 -6.85 0.90 -5.75
N MET A 235 -6.49 1.70 -6.77
CA MET A 235 -6.34 1.20 -8.13
C MET A 235 -5.15 0.26 -8.25
N LEU A 236 -4.01 0.61 -7.63
CA LEU A 236 -2.84 -0.26 -7.56
C LEU A 236 -3.19 -1.60 -6.92
N GLU A 237 -3.90 -1.59 -5.81
CA GLU A 237 -4.34 -2.80 -5.10
C GLU A 237 -5.22 -3.69 -6.00
N VAL A 238 -6.19 -3.11 -6.70
CA VAL A 238 -7.06 -3.87 -7.62
C VAL A 238 -6.25 -4.55 -8.72
N LEU A 239 -5.30 -3.86 -9.33
CA LEU A 239 -4.46 -4.42 -10.40
C LEU A 239 -3.58 -5.55 -9.86
N VAL A 240 -2.96 -5.38 -8.72
CA VAL A 240 -2.10 -6.40 -8.08
C VAL A 240 -2.91 -7.62 -7.65
N MET A 241 -4.06 -7.42 -7.00
CA MET A 241 -4.94 -8.51 -6.60
C MET A 241 -5.55 -9.25 -7.79
N GLY A 242 -5.73 -8.55 -8.92
CA GLY A 242 -6.11 -9.14 -10.20
C GLY A 242 -5.03 -9.97 -10.88
N GLY A 243 -3.81 -10.02 -10.30
CA GLY A 243 -2.68 -10.82 -10.77
C GLY A 243 -1.62 -10.05 -11.56
N MET A 244 -1.73 -8.72 -11.62
CA MET A 244 -0.71 -7.91 -12.27
C MET A 244 0.50 -7.76 -11.34
N ASP A 245 1.69 -7.85 -11.92
CA ASP A 245 2.93 -7.51 -11.23
C ASP A 245 2.94 -6.05 -10.79
N ILE A 246 3.45 -5.76 -9.59
CA ILE A 246 3.40 -4.42 -9.02
C ILE A 246 4.14 -3.37 -9.86
N PHE A 247 5.25 -3.74 -10.51
CA PHE A 247 5.99 -2.81 -11.36
C PHE A 247 5.25 -2.50 -12.65
N ARG A 248 4.63 -3.52 -13.27
CA ARG A 248 3.75 -3.32 -14.42
C ARG A 248 2.55 -2.46 -14.04
N ALA A 249 1.89 -2.75 -12.94
CA ALA A 249 0.75 -1.97 -12.45
C ALA A 249 1.14 -0.49 -12.26
N MET A 250 2.29 -0.25 -11.62
CA MET A 250 2.80 1.11 -11.43
C MET A 250 3.13 1.81 -12.76
N ARG A 251 3.70 1.10 -13.73
CA ARG A 251 3.99 1.65 -15.07
C ARG A 251 2.74 1.97 -15.88
N LEU A 252 1.63 1.27 -15.63
CA LEU A 252 0.34 1.62 -16.24
C LEU A 252 -0.22 2.91 -15.64
N LEU A 253 -0.13 3.03 -14.32
CA LEU A 253 -0.69 4.17 -13.58
C LEU A 253 0.17 5.42 -13.74
N ILE A 254 1.49 5.29 -13.58
CA ILE A 254 2.48 6.37 -13.65
C ILE A 254 3.54 6.04 -14.70
N PRO A 255 3.20 6.14 -15.99
CA PRO A 255 4.18 5.87 -17.05
C PRO A 255 5.20 7.02 -17.16
N PRO A 256 6.44 6.74 -17.65
CA PRO A 256 7.36 7.79 -18.09
C PRO A 256 6.83 8.49 -19.35
N ALA A 257 7.47 9.58 -19.76
CA ALA A 257 7.15 10.29 -21.01
C ALA A 257 7.68 9.53 -22.25
N TRP A 258 7.29 8.27 -22.39
CA TRP A 258 7.83 7.33 -23.36
C TRP A 258 7.62 7.76 -24.83
N GLN A 259 6.53 8.49 -25.10
CA GLN A 259 6.23 8.99 -26.47
C GLN A 259 7.31 9.95 -26.97
N ASN A 260 7.95 10.67 -26.07
CA ASN A 260 8.91 11.73 -26.38
C ASN A 260 10.37 11.23 -26.43
N ILE A 261 10.61 9.94 -26.19
CA ILE A 261 11.95 9.36 -26.23
C ILE A 261 12.24 8.86 -27.64
N GLU A 262 13.08 9.61 -28.38
CA GLU A 262 13.37 9.35 -29.80
C GLU A 262 14.03 7.98 -30.05
N HIS A 263 14.97 7.60 -29.19
CA HIS A 263 15.76 6.35 -29.31
C HIS A 263 15.44 5.33 -28.21
N MET A 264 14.16 5.17 -27.88
CA MET A 264 13.74 4.11 -26.95
C MET A 264 13.90 2.73 -27.57
N ASP A 265 14.32 1.75 -26.75
CA ASP A 265 14.30 0.33 -27.11
C ASP A 265 12.93 -0.06 -27.68
N PRO A 266 12.87 -0.70 -28.88
CA PRO A 266 11.59 -1.00 -29.53
C PRO A 266 10.67 -1.95 -28.75
N ASP A 267 11.21 -2.87 -27.96
CA ASP A 267 10.42 -3.79 -27.14
C ASP A 267 9.85 -3.07 -25.92
N LEU A 268 10.62 -2.15 -25.34
CA LEU A 268 10.15 -1.30 -24.25
C LEU A 268 9.06 -0.32 -24.74
N ARG A 269 9.23 0.27 -25.91
CA ARG A 269 8.20 1.11 -26.55
C ARG A 269 6.91 0.32 -26.76
N ALA A 270 7.01 -0.90 -27.29
CA ALA A 270 5.87 -1.77 -27.49
C ALA A 270 5.16 -2.15 -26.19
N PHE A 271 5.92 -2.33 -25.08
CA PHE A 271 5.34 -2.51 -23.76
C PHE A 271 4.46 -1.32 -23.36
N TYR A 272 4.95 -0.09 -23.50
CA TYR A 272 4.17 1.09 -23.15
C TYR A 272 2.98 1.32 -24.08
N GLU A 273 3.17 1.16 -25.39
CA GLU A 273 2.12 1.32 -26.39
C GLU A 273 0.97 0.35 -26.14
N TYR A 274 1.26 -0.94 -25.97
CA TYR A 274 0.26 -1.96 -25.66
C TYR A 274 -0.49 -1.67 -24.37
N ASN A 275 0.22 -1.38 -23.29
CA ASN A 275 -0.40 -1.18 -21.99
C ASN A 275 -1.19 0.15 -21.92
N SER A 276 -0.81 1.18 -22.65
CA SER A 276 -1.52 2.47 -22.71
C SER A 276 -2.92 2.38 -23.34
N MET A 277 -3.21 1.31 -24.07
CA MET A 277 -4.55 1.05 -24.60
C MET A 277 -5.54 0.56 -23.56
N HIS A 278 -5.07 0.10 -22.40
CA HIS A 278 -5.91 -0.54 -21.38
C HIS A 278 -6.31 0.38 -20.24
N ILE A 279 -5.46 1.34 -19.91
CA ILE A 279 -5.69 2.27 -18.82
C ILE A 279 -5.04 3.63 -19.11
N GLU A 280 -5.73 4.70 -18.76
CA GLU A 280 -5.19 6.06 -18.84
C GLU A 280 -4.16 6.32 -17.73
N PRO A 281 -3.15 7.19 -17.99
CA PRO A 281 -2.21 7.56 -16.95
C PRO A 281 -2.87 8.39 -15.86
N TRP A 282 -2.40 8.20 -14.64
CA TRP A 282 -2.68 9.06 -13.50
C TRP A 282 -1.56 10.10 -13.44
N ASP A 283 -1.87 11.34 -13.79
CA ASP A 283 -0.86 12.35 -14.11
C ASP A 283 -0.86 13.51 -13.11
N GLY A 284 0.34 13.99 -12.83
CA GLY A 284 0.63 15.10 -11.93
C GLY A 284 2.01 14.93 -11.26
N PRO A 285 2.44 15.93 -10.46
CA PRO A 285 3.65 15.80 -9.67
C PRO A 285 3.56 14.61 -8.73
N ALA A 286 4.47 13.64 -8.83
CA ALA A 286 4.43 12.44 -8.02
C ALA A 286 5.82 11.91 -7.66
N GLY A 287 6.06 11.80 -6.36
CA GLY A 287 7.09 10.96 -5.78
C GLY A 287 6.37 9.88 -4.97
N ILE A 288 6.46 8.63 -5.39
CA ILE A 288 5.71 7.52 -4.81
C ILE A 288 6.68 6.47 -4.30
N VAL A 289 6.54 6.12 -3.03
CA VAL A 289 7.16 4.91 -2.47
C VAL A 289 6.10 3.83 -2.31
N LEU A 290 6.45 2.59 -2.59
CA LEU A 290 5.50 1.48 -2.65
C LEU A 290 6.10 0.16 -2.15
N THR A 291 5.23 -0.73 -1.69
CA THR A 291 5.58 -2.10 -1.31
C THR A 291 4.38 -3.04 -1.43
N ASP A 292 4.64 -4.30 -1.74
CA ASP A 292 3.71 -5.42 -1.61
C ASP A 292 4.11 -6.38 -0.46
N GLY A 293 5.09 -5.98 0.35
CA GLY A 293 5.66 -6.79 1.42
C GLY A 293 6.89 -7.62 1.01
N ARG A 294 7.13 -7.81 -0.29
CA ARG A 294 8.35 -8.41 -0.83
C ARG A 294 9.25 -7.37 -1.50
N TYR A 295 8.67 -6.58 -2.38
CA TYR A 295 9.37 -5.49 -3.04
C TYR A 295 9.13 -4.18 -2.30
N ALA A 296 10.16 -3.35 -2.23
CA ALA A 296 10.05 -1.94 -1.83
C ALA A 296 10.69 -1.08 -2.91
N GLY A 297 10.03 -0.01 -3.30
CA GLY A 297 10.51 0.81 -4.40
C GLY A 297 10.01 2.24 -4.38
N CYS A 298 10.50 2.99 -5.35
CA CYS A 298 10.13 4.37 -5.59
C CYS A 298 9.96 4.61 -7.08
N VAL A 299 8.98 5.42 -7.45
CA VAL A 299 8.75 5.89 -8.81
C VAL A 299 8.52 7.39 -8.82
N LEU A 300 9.07 8.08 -9.82
CA LEU A 300 8.80 9.49 -10.07
C LEU A 300 7.87 9.67 -11.26
N ASP A 301 7.11 10.77 -11.24
CA ASP A 301 6.31 11.20 -12.38
C ASP A 301 7.17 11.44 -13.62
N ARG A 302 6.53 11.42 -14.80
CA ARG A 302 7.18 11.54 -16.10
C ARG A 302 8.04 12.80 -16.27
N ASN A 303 7.74 13.88 -15.53
CA ASN A 303 8.49 15.13 -15.59
C ASN A 303 9.49 15.29 -14.44
N GLY A 304 9.46 14.39 -13.44
CA GLY A 304 10.33 14.47 -12.26
C GLY A 304 10.10 15.74 -11.43
N LEU A 305 8.85 16.19 -11.34
CA LEU A 305 8.49 17.40 -10.60
C LEU A 305 8.68 17.24 -9.09
N ARG A 306 8.58 16.00 -8.60
CA ARG A 306 8.96 15.67 -7.22
C ARG A 306 10.33 15.02 -7.21
N PRO A 307 11.19 15.36 -6.23
CA PRO A 307 12.51 14.76 -6.11
C PRO A 307 12.43 13.39 -5.39
N ALA A 308 13.41 12.54 -5.67
CA ALA A 308 13.75 11.40 -4.84
C ALA A 308 15.26 11.16 -4.88
N ARG A 309 15.84 10.89 -3.72
CA ARG A 309 17.25 10.60 -3.53
C ARG A 309 17.41 9.27 -2.85
N TYR A 310 18.49 8.57 -3.14
CA TYR A 310 18.76 7.27 -2.51
C TYR A 310 20.16 7.22 -1.94
N VAL A 311 20.31 6.41 -0.92
CA VAL A 311 21.57 6.01 -0.30
C VAL A 311 21.57 4.50 -0.15
N ILE A 312 22.68 3.87 -0.54
CA ILE A 312 22.90 2.41 -0.36
C ILE A 312 24.15 2.27 0.50
N THR A 313 24.09 1.41 1.50
CA THR A 313 25.16 1.15 2.43
C THR A 313 25.78 -0.22 2.25
N GLU A 314 26.97 -0.41 2.78
CA GLU A 314 27.74 -1.66 2.72
C GLU A 314 26.99 -2.83 3.37
N ASP A 315 26.28 -2.57 4.45
CA ASP A 315 25.41 -3.53 5.15
C ASP A 315 24.04 -3.73 4.50
N ARG A 316 23.88 -3.24 3.25
CA ARG A 316 22.72 -3.47 2.37
C ARG A 316 21.44 -2.77 2.82
N HIS A 317 21.54 -1.62 3.49
CA HIS A 317 20.41 -0.72 3.64
C HIS A 317 20.22 0.14 2.40
N LEU A 318 18.97 0.26 1.96
CA LEU A 318 18.56 1.21 0.93
C LEU A 318 17.58 2.19 1.55
N THR A 319 17.93 3.47 1.55
CA THR A 319 17.03 4.56 1.91
C THR A 319 16.70 5.38 0.68
N ILE A 320 15.40 5.54 0.41
CA ILE A 320 14.91 6.42 -0.67
C ILE A 320 13.94 7.42 -0.05
N ALA A 321 14.16 8.70 -0.26
CA ALA A 321 13.31 9.76 0.26
C ALA A 321 13.29 11.00 -0.63
N SER A 322 12.26 11.82 -0.50
CA SER A 322 12.16 13.13 -1.16
C SER A 322 13.18 14.14 -0.61
N GLU A 323 13.58 13.95 0.64
CA GLU A 323 14.49 14.85 1.37
C GLU A 323 15.81 14.15 1.69
N ILE A 324 16.88 14.96 1.88
CA ILE A 324 18.17 14.48 2.38
C ILE A 324 18.13 14.47 3.91
N GLY A 325 18.93 13.58 4.52
CA GLY A 325 19.11 13.57 5.97
C GLY A 325 17.95 12.95 6.76
N VAL A 326 17.13 12.12 6.12
CA VAL A 326 16.09 11.34 6.82
C VAL A 326 16.69 10.27 7.74
N HIS A 327 17.92 9.88 7.46
CA HIS A 327 18.74 9.02 8.29
C HIS A 327 20.22 9.41 8.14
N ASP A 328 20.94 9.46 9.25
CA ASP A 328 22.35 9.79 9.26
C ASP A 328 23.18 8.50 9.07
N TYR A 329 23.88 8.43 7.94
CA TYR A 329 24.84 7.38 7.66
C TYR A 329 26.26 7.89 7.82
N ALA A 330 27.12 7.10 8.45
CA ALA A 330 28.56 7.36 8.43
C ALA A 330 29.06 7.32 6.97
N PRO A 331 29.82 8.32 6.50
CA PRO A 331 30.25 8.40 5.10
C PRO A 331 30.94 7.15 4.58
N GLU A 332 31.70 6.46 5.43
CA GLU A 332 32.42 5.23 5.14
C GLU A 332 31.50 4.02 4.90
N GLN A 333 30.29 4.05 5.39
CA GLN A 333 29.27 3.00 5.17
C GLN A 333 28.58 3.13 3.81
N VAL A 334 28.63 4.31 3.19
CA VAL A 334 27.90 4.60 1.96
C VAL A 334 28.67 4.09 0.75
N ILE A 335 28.14 3.11 0.06
CA ILE A 335 28.72 2.56 -1.18
C ILE A 335 28.13 3.20 -2.45
N ALA A 336 26.91 3.72 -2.40
CA ALA A 336 26.29 4.43 -3.49
C ALA A 336 25.27 5.44 -2.97
N LYS A 337 25.16 6.56 -3.65
CA LYS A 337 24.13 7.57 -3.44
C LYS A 337 23.81 8.26 -4.76
N GLY A 338 22.58 8.70 -4.91
CA GLY A 338 22.18 9.36 -6.14
C GLY A 338 20.82 10.00 -6.07
N ARG A 339 20.42 10.53 -7.20
CA ARG A 339 19.14 11.15 -7.45
C ARG A 339 18.41 10.37 -8.53
N MET A 340 17.15 10.07 -8.31
CA MET A 340 16.31 9.48 -9.34
C MET A 340 15.99 10.53 -10.42
N LYS A 341 15.92 10.07 -11.65
CA LYS A 341 15.56 10.89 -12.82
C LYS A 341 14.05 10.85 -13.08
N PRO A 342 13.51 11.80 -13.87
CA PRO A 342 12.12 11.78 -14.29
C PRO A 342 11.69 10.42 -14.83
N GLY A 343 10.55 9.91 -14.34
CA GLY A 343 9.96 8.66 -14.79
C GLY A 343 10.69 7.37 -14.38
N GLU A 344 11.81 7.47 -13.66
CA GLU A 344 12.54 6.28 -13.19
C GLU A 344 11.80 5.55 -12.08
N MET A 345 12.05 4.24 -12.01
CA MET A 345 11.66 3.36 -10.92
C MET A 345 12.87 2.61 -10.40
N LEU A 346 13.05 2.60 -9.08
CA LEU A 346 14.10 1.88 -8.36
C LEU A 346 13.45 1.02 -7.30
N ALA A 347 13.89 -0.22 -7.14
CA ALA A 347 13.31 -1.12 -6.15
C ALA A 347 14.34 -2.11 -5.58
N VAL A 348 13.95 -2.78 -4.51
CA VAL A 348 14.67 -3.90 -3.91
C VAL A 348 13.72 -5.07 -3.68
N ASP A 349 14.19 -6.27 -3.95
CA ASP A 349 13.56 -7.52 -3.54
C ASP A 349 14.19 -7.95 -2.22
N VAL A 350 13.48 -7.80 -1.11
CA VAL A 350 14.03 -8.11 0.22
C VAL A 350 14.14 -9.62 0.49
N GLU A 351 13.47 -10.46 -0.29
CA GLU A 351 13.59 -11.92 -0.16
C GLU A 351 14.89 -12.44 -0.77
N THR A 352 15.31 -11.87 -1.89
CA THR A 352 16.56 -12.25 -2.58
C THR A 352 17.71 -11.29 -2.26
N GLY A 353 17.41 -10.11 -1.74
CA GLY A 353 18.38 -9.03 -1.53
C GLY A 353 18.87 -8.38 -2.82
N ARG A 354 18.13 -8.56 -3.94
CA ARG A 354 18.51 -7.99 -5.24
C ARG A 354 18.03 -6.53 -5.34
N LEU A 355 18.97 -5.65 -5.68
CA LEU A 355 18.65 -4.30 -6.11
C LEU A 355 18.15 -4.37 -7.57
N LEU A 356 17.00 -3.76 -7.83
CA LEU A 356 16.38 -3.63 -9.15
C LEU A 356 16.57 -2.20 -9.63
N THR A 357 17.56 -1.99 -10.51
CA THR A 357 17.80 -0.69 -11.14
C THR A 357 16.68 -0.34 -12.13
N PRO A 358 16.54 0.92 -12.55
CA PRO A 358 15.59 1.28 -13.61
C PRO A 358 15.75 0.44 -14.86
N ALA A 359 16.98 0.14 -15.28
CA ALA A 359 17.27 -0.71 -16.43
C ALA A 359 16.84 -2.16 -16.24
N ASP A 360 17.03 -2.72 -15.04
CA ASP A 360 16.58 -4.08 -14.69
C ASP A 360 15.06 -4.19 -14.77
N ILE A 361 14.34 -3.21 -14.20
CA ILE A 361 12.87 -3.19 -14.23
C ILE A 361 12.36 -3.08 -15.66
N ASP A 362 12.90 -2.18 -16.47
CA ASP A 362 12.52 -2.02 -17.86
C ASP A 362 12.79 -3.30 -18.67
N HIS A 363 13.93 -3.94 -18.43
CA HIS A 363 14.28 -5.23 -19.10
C HIS A 363 13.28 -6.33 -18.71
N ASP A 364 12.97 -6.48 -17.44
CA ASP A 364 12.04 -7.50 -16.95
C ASP A 364 10.63 -7.27 -17.53
N LEU A 365 10.15 -6.03 -17.56
CA LEU A 365 8.81 -5.70 -18.06
C LEU A 365 8.66 -5.95 -19.57
N LYS A 366 9.61 -5.46 -20.38
CA LYS A 366 9.54 -5.63 -21.83
C LYS A 366 9.68 -7.09 -22.28
N SER A 367 10.36 -7.91 -21.49
CA SER A 367 10.69 -9.30 -21.83
C SER A 367 9.61 -10.31 -21.45
N ARG A 368 8.63 -9.93 -20.62
CA ARG A 368 7.61 -10.87 -20.10
C ARG A 368 6.65 -11.38 -21.16
N HIS A 369 6.31 -10.54 -22.14
CA HIS A 369 5.33 -10.87 -23.16
C HIS A 369 5.77 -10.34 -24.51
N PRO A 370 5.32 -10.95 -25.62
CA PRO A 370 5.68 -10.53 -26.96
C PRO A 370 4.83 -9.33 -27.43
N TYR A 371 4.94 -8.18 -26.74
CA TYR A 371 4.10 -7.00 -26.99
C TYR A 371 4.15 -6.52 -28.43
N ARG A 372 5.33 -6.53 -29.10
CA ARG A 372 5.44 -6.19 -30.53
C ARG A 372 4.61 -7.09 -31.43
N ARG A 373 4.51 -8.37 -31.09
CA ARG A 373 3.67 -9.32 -31.84
C ARG A 373 2.19 -9.02 -31.62
N TRP A 374 1.82 -8.73 -30.39
CA TRP A 374 0.43 -8.42 -30.06
C TRP A 374 -0.05 -7.14 -30.75
N LEU A 375 0.77 -6.09 -30.80
CA LEU A 375 0.46 -4.84 -31.50
C LEU A 375 0.31 -5.00 -33.05
N ARG A 376 0.93 -6.01 -33.65
CA ARG A 376 0.78 -6.29 -35.09
C ARG A 376 -0.50 -7.06 -35.41
N GLY A 377 -1.13 -7.66 -34.46
CA GLY A 377 -2.36 -8.44 -34.59
C GLY A 377 -3.64 -7.62 -34.34
N HIS A 378 -3.45 -6.37 -33.98
CA HIS A 378 -4.47 -5.36 -33.87
C HIS A 378 -4.29 -4.31 -34.94
#